data_7ef7040582a8984a4b1660cce135bc97
#
_entry.id   7ef7040582a8984a4b1660cce135bc97
#
_cell.length_a   1.000
_cell.length_b   1.000
_cell.length_c   1.000
_cell.angle_alpha   90.00
_cell.angle_beta   90.00
_cell.angle_gamma   90.00
#
_symmetry.space_group_name_H-M   'P 1'
#
loop_
_entity.id
_entity.type
_entity.pdbx_description
1 polymer ?
#
loop_
_entity_poly.entity_id
_entity_poly.type
_entity_poly.pdbx_seq_one_letter_code
_entity_poly.pdbx_strand_id
1 'polypeptide(L)'
;MQVRFGKGKMVIPKPLDVDALIRRVPKGKMATVLQLREELAKRSHVDVACPLCTGIFVRISAEAAEEERRAGKKLVTPYWRVISSEGRLNPKFPGGVIQQRRMLSAEGHKILRATGKKAPTVERFEEALVRF
;
A
#
# COMPACT_ATOMS: atom_id res chain seq x y z
N MET A 1 -8.40 16.40 -7.31
CA MET A 1 -8.53 17.79 -6.84
C MET A 1 -7.25 18.24 -6.14
N GLN A 2 -6.77 19.44 -6.47
CA GLN A 2 -5.62 20.04 -5.80
C GLN A 2 -6.09 21.07 -4.79
N VAL A 3 -5.47 21.07 -3.62
CA VAL A 3 -5.74 22.04 -2.56
C VAL A 3 -4.42 22.59 -2.02
N ARG A 4 -4.44 23.77 -1.45
CA ARG A 4 -3.26 24.34 -0.79
C ARG A 4 -3.08 23.72 0.59
N PHE A 5 -1.82 23.43 0.92
CA PHE A 5 -1.43 22.92 2.22
C PHE A 5 -0.23 23.71 2.73
N GLY A 6 -0.47 24.64 3.68
CA GLY A 6 0.57 25.54 4.14
C GLY A 6 1.12 26.37 2.97
N LYS A 7 2.45 26.30 2.74
CA LYS A 7 3.11 26.96 1.60
C LYS A 7 3.15 26.11 0.34
N GLY A 8 2.71 24.85 0.41
CA GLY A 8 2.77 23.92 -0.69
C GLY A 8 1.40 23.64 -1.29
N LYS A 9 1.41 22.82 -2.34
CA LYS A 9 0.21 22.28 -2.97
C LYS A 9 0.05 20.82 -2.61
N MET A 10 -1.19 20.41 -2.36
CA MET A 10 -1.53 19.02 -2.03
C MET A 10 -2.57 18.51 -3.01
N VAL A 11 -2.42 17.25 -3.43
CA VAL A 11 -3.43 16.56 -4.20
C VAL A 11 -4.22 15.58 -3.31
N ILE A 12 -5.53 15.56 -3.53
CA ILE A 12 -6.39 14.49 -3.01
C ILE A 12 -6.48 13.49 -4.15
N PRO A 13 -5.85 12.30 -4.03
CA PRO A 13 -5.81 11.35 -5.13
C PRO A 13 -7.18 10.78 -5.43
N LYS A 14 -7.36 10.26 -6.64
CA LYS A 14 -8.55 9.49 -7.00
C LYS A 14 -8.35 8.04 -6.56
N PRO A 15 -9.38 7.35 -6.06
CA PRO A 15 -9.27 5.95 -5.68
C PRO A 15 -8.70 5.06 -6.78
N LEU A 16 -9.12 5.26 -8.03
CA LEU A 16 -8.62 4.48 -9.16
C LEU A 16 -7.15 4.73 -9.46
N ASP A 17 -6.64 5.93 -9.20
CA ASP A 17 -5.22 6.23 -9.39
C ASP A 17 -4.36 5.50 -8.35
N VAL A 18 -4.85 5.43 -7.12
CA VAL A 18 -4.18 4.66 -6.06
C VAL A 18 -4.17 3.18 -6.41
N ASP A 19 -5.32 2.64 -6.82
CA ASP A 19 -5.45 1.24 -7.24
C ASP A 19 -4.51 0.90 -8.40
N ALA A 20 -4.44 1.77 -9.40
CA ALA A 20 -3.58 1.58 -10.56
C ALA A 20 -2.10 1.50 -10.18
N LEU A 21 -1.66 2.31 -9.21
CA LEU A 21 -0.28 2.25 -8.73
C LEU A 21 0.01 0.94 -8.01
N ILE A 22 -0.91 0.48 -7.18
CA ILE A 22 -0.75 -0.79 -6.46
C ILE A 22 -0.62 -1.94 -7.46
N ARG A 23 -1.41 -1.92 -8.53
CA ARG A 23 -1.34 -2.95 -9.59
C ARG A 23 0.01 -3.01 -10.30
N ARG A 24 0.80 -1.95 -10.23
CA ARG A 24 2.14 -1.92 -10.83
C ARG A 24 3.20 -2.61 -9.98
N VAL A 25 2.89 -2.96 -8.74
CA VAL A 25 3.85 -3.63 -7.85
C VAL A 25 3.88 -5.12 -8.22
N PRO A 26 4.99 -5.62 -8.78
CA PRO A 26 5.06 -7.02 -9.21
C PRO A 26 5.23 -7.98 -8.05
N LYS A 27 4.97 -9.25 -8.30
CA LYS A 27 5.21 -10.31 -7.33
C LYS A 27 6.69 -10.32 -6.90
N GLY A 28 6.92 -10.42 -5.61
CA GLY A 28 8.28 -10.38 -5.04
C GLY A 28 8.75 -8.98 -4.69
N LYS A 29 7.97 -7.95 -5.05
CA LYS A 29 8.26 -6.57 -4.70
C LYS A 29 7.18 -6.02 -3.78
N MET A 30 7.48 -4.88 -3.16
CA MET A 30 6.56 -4.19 -2.27
C MET A 30 6.63 -2.69 -2.51
N ALA A 31 5.63 -1.97 -2.02
CA ALA A 31 5.63 -0.51 -2.02
C ALA A 31 5.22 -0.01 -0.63
N THR A 32 5.83 1.08 -0.20
CA THR A 32 5.37 1.75 1.02
C THR A 32 4.26 2.75 0.66
N VAL A 33 3.41 3.06 1.64
CA VAL A 33 2.39 4.11 1.47
C VAL A 33 3.06 5.43 1.10
N LEU A 34 4.24 5.71 1.67
CA LEU A 34 4.99 6.92 1.34
C LEU A 34 5.38 6.96 -0.13
N GLN A 35 5.84 5.85 -0.72
CA GLN A 35 6.14 5.78 -2.14
C GLN A 35 4.92 6.06 -3.01
N LEU A 36 3.76 5.54 -2.63
CA LEU A 36 2.51 5.82 -3.35
C LEU A 36 2.19 7.32 -3.30
N ARG A 37 2.33 7.93 -2.14
CA ARG A 37 2.09 9.37 -1.97
C ARG A 37 3.05 10.21 -2.79
N GLU A 38 4.32 9.86 -2.79
CA GLU A 38 5.35 10.58 -3.56
C GLU A 38 5.07 10.49 -5.06
N GLU A 39 4.71 9.31 -5.56
CA GLU A 39 4.40 9.13 -6.98
C GLU A 39 3.13 9.88 -7.38
N LEU A 40 2.10 9.86 -6.55
CA LEU A 40 0.85 10.61 -6.80
C LEU A 40 1.10 12.11 -6.84
N ALA A 41 1.91 12.63 -5.92
CA ALA A 41 2.28 14.04 -5.89
C ALA A 41 3.07 14.43 -7.14
N LYS A 42 4.03 13.61 -7.53
CA LYS A 42 4.85 13.82 -8.72
C LYS A 42 4.00 13.88 -10.00
N ARG A 43 3.07 12.96 -10.15
CA ARG A 43 2.18 12.91 -11.32
C ARG A 43 1.26 14.11 -11.42
N SER A 44 0.89 14.69 -10.29
CA SER A 44 0.03 15.87 -10.22
C SER A 44 0.81 17.17 -10.17
N HIS A 45 2.13 17.13 -10.23
CA HIS A 45 3.02 18.28 -10.14
C HIS A 45 2.75 19.14 -8.89
N VAL A 46 2.56 18.47 -7.74
CA VAL A 46 2.34 19.10 -6.45
C VAL A 46 3.34 18.57 -5.42
N ASP A 47 3.37 19.20 -4.25
CA ASP A 47 4.38 18.89 -3.23
C ASP A 47 4.07 17.63 -2.44
N VAL A 48 2.79 17.32 -2.23
CA VAL A 48 2.37 16.21 -1.39
C VAL A 48 1.02 15.66 -1.82
N ALA A 49 0.83 14.33 -1.70
CA ALA A 49 -0.48 13.71 -1.76
C ALA A 49 -1.03 13.56 -0.35
N CYS A 50 -2.33 13.78 -0.18
CA CYS A 50 -2.99 13.72 1.13
C CYS A 50 -2.73 12.35 1.79
N PRO A 51 -2.03 12.32 2.95
CA PRO A 51 -1.71 11.04 3.61
C PRO A 51 -2.94 10.29 4.09
N LEU A 52 -3.93 11.03 4.63
CA LEU A 52 -5.16 10.41 5.11
C LEU A 52 -5.96 9.80 3.97
N CYS A 53 -6.17 10.56 2.89
CA CYS A 53 -6.93 10.10 1.73
C CYS A 53 -6.23 8.92 1.05
N THR A 54 -4.91 8.98 0.89
CA THR A 54 -4.14 7.89 0.29
C THR A 54 -4.30 6.60 1.09
N GLY A 55 -4.17 6.69 2.42
CA GLY A 55 -4.34 5.52 3.30
C GLY A 55 -5.74 4.92 3.23
N ILE A 56 -6.77 5.77 3.20
CA ILE A 56 -8.16 5.33 3.07
C ILE A 56 -8.36 4.59 1.74
N PHE A 57 -7.85 5.13 0.64
CA PHE A 57 -8.04 4.54 -0.69
C PHE A 57 -7.23 3.26 -0.88
N VAL A 58 -6.08 3.13 -0.25
CA VAL A 58 -5.35 1.85 -0.19
C VAL A 58 -6.21 0.79 0.47
N ARG A 59 -6.86 1.13 1.59
CA ARG A 59 -7.75 0.19 2.28
C ARG A 59 -8.97 -0.17 1.46
N ILE A 60 -9.57 0.81 0.76
CA ILE A 60 -10.70 0.56 -0.14
C ILE A 60 -10.30 -0.38 -1.27
N SER A 61 -9.13 -0.19 -1.87
CA SER A 61 -8.59 -1.09 -2.88
C SER A 61 -8.41 -2.50 -2.33
N ALA A 62 -7.95 -2.62 -1.09
CA ALA A 62 -7.79 -3.91 -0.43
C ALA A 62 -9.13 -4.64 -0.23
N GLU A 63 -10.14 -3.92 0.23
CA GLU A 63 -11.48 -4.48 0.44
C GLU A 63 -12.11 -4.92 -0.88
N ALA A 64 -12.00 -4.10 -1.92
CA ALA A 64 -12.52 -4.43 -3.25
C ALA A 64 -11.81 -5.65 -3.84
N ALA A 65 -10.49 -5.72 -3.73
CA ALA A 65 -9.69 -6.85 -4.20
C ALA A 65 -10.10 -8.15 -3.50
N GLU A 66 -10.35 -8.10 -2.21
CA GLU A 66 -10.74 -9.28 -1.45
C GLU A 66 -12.15 -9.75 -1.82
N GLU A 67 -13.08 -8.84 -2.08
CA GLU A 67 -14.42 -9.19 -2.60
C GLU A 67 -14.31 -9.90 -3.95
N GLU A 68 -13.50 -9.37 -4.86
CA GLU A 68 -13.28 -9.96 -6.17
C GLU A 68 -12.66 -11.36 -6.06
N ARG A 69 -11.69 -11.52 -5.15
CA ARG A 69 -11.04 -12.81 -4.92
C ARG A 69 -12.02 -13.85 -4.39
N ARG A 70 -12.89 -13.47 -3.46
CA ARG A 70 -13.94 -14.34 -2.93
C ARG A 70 -14.96 -14.73 -4.00
N ALA A 71 -15.18 -13.87 -4.98
CA ALA A 71 -16.05 -14.14 -6.12
C ALA A 71 -15.39 -15.02 -7.20
N GLY A 72 -14.15 -15.45 -6.97
CA GLY A 72 -13.43 -16.36 -7.87
C GLY A 72 -12.49 -15.68 -8.86
N LYS A 73 -12.34 -14.37 -8.80
CA LYS A 73 -11.42 -13.65 -9.70
C LYS A 73 -9.98 -13.95 -9.29
N LYS A 74 -9.16 -14.36 -10.25
CA LYS A 74 -7.77 -14.77 -10.01
C LYS A 74 -6.80 -13.59 -9.96
N LEU A 75 -7.02 -12.57 -10.80
CA LEU A 75 -6.17 -11.39 -10.86
C LEU A 75 -6.88 -10.23 -10.18
N VAL A 76 -6.39 -9.84 -9.02
CA VAL A 76 -6.91 -8.73 -8.23
C VAL A 76 -5.78 -7.78 -7.87
N THR A 77 -6.13 -6.57 -7.44
CA THR A 77 -5.16 -5.59 -6.95
C THR A 77 -4.34 -6.20 -5.82
N PRO A 78 -3.01 -6.26 -5.95
CA PRO A 78 -2.15 -6.92 -4.95
C PRO A 78 -1.92 -6.03 -3.73
N TYR A 79 -2.97 -5.71 -3.00
CA TYR A 79 -2.94 -4.80 -1.85
C TYR A 79 -1.96 -5.24 -0.76
N TRP A 80 -1.76 -6.55 -0.60
CA TRP A 80 -0.86 -7.11 0.43
C TRP A 80 0.59 -6.70 0.23
N ARG A 81 0.95 -6.19 -0.96
CA ARG A 81 2.29 -5.69 -1.27
C ARG A 81 2.52 -4.26 -0.79
N VAL A 82 1.49 -3.61 -0.22
CA VAL A 82 1.60 -2.27 0.34
C VAL A 82 1.86 -2.36 1.83
N ILE A 83 2.94 -1.75 2.28
CA ILE A 83 3.38 -1.74 3.69
C ILE A 83 3.56 -0.29 4.16
N SER A 84 3.73 -0.10 5.46
CA SER A 84 4.03 1.22 6.00
C SER A 84 5.44 1.66 5.60
N SER A 85 5.76 2.93 5.79
CA SER A 85 7.11 3.45 5.53
C SER A 85 8.18 2.80 6.41
N GLU A 86 7.77 2.18 7.50
CA GLU A 86 8.67 1.43 8.40
C GLU A 86 8.71 -0.08 8.09
N GLY A 87 8.06 -0.51 7.02
CA GLY A 87 8.01 -1.92 6.64
C GLY A 87 7.01 -2.76 7.40
N ARG A 88 6.04 -2.15 8.09
CA ARG A 88 5.06 -2.86 8.90
C ARG A 88 3.84 -3.28 8.10
N LEU A 89 3.28 -4.42 8.47
CA LEU A 89 2.00 -4.90 7.94
C LEU A 89 0.86 -4.00 8.44
N ASN A 90 -0.28 -4.04 7.75
CA ASN A 90 -1.42 -3.19 8.08
C ASN A 90 -2.56 -4.02 8.70
N PRO A 91 -2.82 -3.85 10.01
CA PRO A 91 -3.88 -4.62 10.69
C PRO A 91 -5.29 -4.26 10.20
N LYS A 92 -5.45 -3.16 9.46
CA LYS A 92 -6.75 -2.73 8.94
C LYS A 92 -7.10 -3.35 7.59
N PHE A 93 -6.18 -4.09 6.98
CA PHE A 93 -6.49 -4.81 5.73
C PHE A 93 -7.43 -5.98 6.01
N PRO A 94 -8.21 -6.43 4.99
CA PRO A 94 -9.07 -7.60 5.14
C PRO A 94 -8.27 -8.82 5.61
N GLY A 95 -8.75 -9.48 6.65
CA GLY A 95 -8.05 -10.60 7.27
C GLY A 95 -6.90 -10.20 8.20
N GLY A 96 -6.63 -8.90 8.35
CA GLY A 96 -5.61 -8.36 9.24
C GLY A 96 -4.18 -8.76 8.87
N VAL A 97 -3.28 -8.66 9.85
CA VAL A 97 -1.86 -8.99 9.64
C VAL A 97 -1.62 -10.46 9.30
N ILE A 98 -2.48 -11.35 9.78
CA ILE A 98 -2.33 -12.79 9.51
C ILE A 98 -2.48 -13.08 8.02
N GLN A 99 -3.49 -12.50 7.39
CA GLN A 99 -3.74 -12.67 5.96
C GLN A 99 -2.62 -12.05 5.12
N GLN A 100 -2.24 -10.82 5.44
CA GLN A 100 -1.16 -10.13 4.72
C GLN A 100 0.16 -10.89 4.86
N ARG A 101 0.49 -11.35 6.06
CA ARG A 101 1.67 -12.16 6.32
C ARG A 101 1.68 -13.43 5.46
N ARG A 102 0.55 -14.11 5.39
CA ARG A 102 0.42 -15.34 4.59
C ARG A 102 0.72 -15.08 3.12
N MET A 103 0.16 -14.00 2.58
CA MET A 103 0.32 -13.65 1.17
C MET A 103 1.74 -13.22 0.85
N LEU A 104 2.36 -12.39 1.70
CA LEU A 104 3.74 -11.96 1.51
C LEU A 104 4.72 -13.13 1.69
N SER A 105 4.48 -14.01 2.64
CA SER A 105 5.32 -15.20 2.83
C SER A 105 5.27 -16.11 1.61
N ALA A 106 4.10 -16.24 0.98
CA ALA A 106 3.95 -17.00 -0.25
C ALA A 106 4.73 -16.39 -1.43
N GLU A 107 5.04 -15.10 -1.36
CA GLU A 107 5.84 -14.41 -2.38
C GLU A 107 7.34 -14.36 -2.03
N GLY A 108 7.76 -15.05 -0.97
CA GLY A 108 9.16 -15.17 -0.59
C GLY A 108 9.66 -14.20 0.45
N HIS A 109 8.79 -13.39 1.04
CA HIS A 109 9.18 -12.44 2.07
C HIS A 109 9.18 -13.08 3.46
N LYS A 110 10.15 -12.71 4.28
CA LYS A 110 10.22 -13.13 5.67
C LYS A 110 9.63 -12.06 6.58
N ILE A 111 8.69 -12.45 7.41
CA ILE A 111 8.01 -11.53 8.32
C ILE A 111 8.59 -11.70 9.72
N LEU A 112 9.09 -10.63 10.30
CA LEU A 112 9.63 -10.61 11.64
C LEU A 112 8.49 -10.51 12.67
N ARG A 113 8.71 -11.12 13.83
CA ARG A 113 7.74 -11.10 14.93
C ARG A 113 7.43 -9.67 15.36
N ALA A 114 6.17 -9.41 15.66
CA ALA A 114 5.77 -8.16 16.28
C ALA A 114 6.36 -8.03 17.69
N THR A 115 6.80 -6.82 18.03
CA THR A 115 7.26 -6.50 19.39
C THR A 115 6.26 -5.52 20.01
N GLY A 116 5.75 -5.86 21.20
CA GLY A 116 4.76 -5.04 21.88
C GLY A 116 3.44 -4.93 21.09
N LYS A 117 2.92 -3.71 21.00
CA LYS A 117 1.64 -3.43 20.32
C LYS A 117 1.81 -3.11 18.84
N LYS A 118 3.03 -3.09 18.33
CA LYS A 118 3.31 -2.72 16.93
C LYS A 118 3.09 -3.91 16.01
N ALA A 119 2.62 -3.64 14.80
CA ALA A 119 2.43 -4.66 13.78
C ALA A 119 3.78 -5.30 13.37
N PRO A 120 3.76 -6.55 12.86
CA PRO A 120 4.97 -7.19 12.36
C PRO A 120 5.61 -6.41 11.22
N THR A 121 6.92 -6.58 11.04
CA THR A 121 7.68 -5.94 9.95
C THR A 121 8.18 -6.98 8.97
N VAL A 122 8.37 -6.56 7.71
CA VAL A 122 9.00 -7.38 6.69
C VAL A 122 10.51 -7.23 6.81
N GLU A 123 11.23 -8.35 6.92
CA GLU A 123 12.69 -8.34 6.99
C GLU A 123 13.27 -7.80 5.68
N ARG A 124 14.19 -6.86 5.77
CA ARG A 124 14.88 -6.27 4.62
C ARG A 124 13.94 -5.72 3.55
N PHE A 125 12.84 -5.11 3.99
CA PHE A 125 11.82 -4.63 3.04
C PHE A 125 12.39 -3.62 2.03
N GLU A 126 13.40 -2.84 2.41
CA GLU A 126 14.01 -1.83 1.53
C GLU A 126 14.60 -2.45 0.26
N GLU A 127 15.10 -3.68 0.35
CA GLU A 127 15.69 -4.40 -0.79
C GLU A 127 14.63 -4.86 -1.79
N ALA A 128 13.38 -4.96 -1.36
CA ALA A 128 12.27 -5.42 -2.18
C ALA A 128 11.34 -4.31 -2.66
N LEU A 129 11.68 -3.04 -2.39
CA LEU A 129 10.83 -1.93 -2.81
C LEU A 129 10.84 -1.76 -4.32
N VAL A 130 9.65 -1.55 -4.89
CA VAL A 130 9.47 -1.26 -6.31
C VAL A 130 9.98 0.14 -6.62
N ARG A 131 10.36 0.38 -7.85
CA ARG A 131 10.65 1.72 -8.39
C ARG A 131 9.53 2.09 -9.36
N PHE A 132 8.83 3.14 -9.03
CA PHE A 132 7.80 3.67 -9.92
C PHE A 132 8.36 4.52 -11.04
#